data_399e5b0000fa86bc93caf60b5049a93c
#
_entry.id   399e5b0000fa86bc93caf60b5049a93c
#
_cell.length_a   1.000
_cell.length_b   1.000
_cell.length_c   1.000
_cell.angle_alpha   90.00
_cell.angle_beta   90.00
_cell.angle_gamma   90.00
#
_symmetry.space_group_name_H-M   'P 1'
#
loop_
_entity.id
_entity.type
_entity.pdbx_description
1 polymer ?
#
loop_
_entity_poly.entity_id
_entity_poly.type
_entity_poly.pdbx_seq_one_letter_code
_entity_poly.pdbx_strand_id
1 'polypeptide(L)'
;MLMFKFFFLLFSFLFSFNSYSYWQQRVEYKISIDFDHKNHQFLGEQNLKYFNNSKDTINKVYFHLYFNAFQPGSMMDVRSRSLPDPDRRVMDRISKLSKNEIGFHQIKKIEQDGKSLMHHTQGTVLEVELAYPLMPNQSTDFYLEYLSQVPVQIRRSGRNSKEGIDYSMAQWFPKIAEYDENGWHANPYIAREFYAPWGDFDVSISINKDYIVAATGILESKKKVNNKNIWNFKAKDVHDFVWAADPDYVHDILTVSYTHLTLPTRLM
;
A
#
# COMPACT_ATOMS: atom_id res chain seq x y z
N MET A 1 1.61 41.77 48.23
CA MET A 1 2.51 41.09 47.28
C MET A 1 2.42 39.56 47.31
N LEU A 2 2.10 38.96 48.47
CA LEU A 2 1.96 37.47 48.57
C LEU A 2 0.65 36.93 47.94
N MET A 3 -0.48 37.63 48.07
CA MET A 3 -1.77 37.22 47.50
C MET A 3 -1.78 37.21 45.95
N PHE A 4 -1.04 38.10 45.33
CA PHE A 4 -0.95 38.17 43.86
C PHE A 4 -0.17 36.98 43.27
N LYS A 5 0.83 36.46 43.99
CA LYS A 5 1.59 35.28 43.58
C LYS A 5 0.77 33.99 43.73
N PHE A 6 -0.14 33.92 44.66
CA PHE A 6 -1.01 32.76 44.86
C PHE A 6 -2.10 32.68 43.77
N PHE A 7 -2.60 33.83 43.31
CA PHE A 7 -3.59 33.91 42.25
C PHE A 7 -2.98 33.52 40.88
N PHE A 8 -1.71 33.87 40.65
CA PHE A 8 -1.00 33.49 39.42
C PHE A 8 -0.69 31.99 39.37
N LEU A 9 -0.38 31.36 40.49
CA LEU A 9 -0.18 29.90 40.59
C LEU A 9 -1.50 29.13 40.39
N LEU A 10 -2.61 29.64 40.89
CA LEU A 10 -3.93 29.02 40.71
C LEU A 10 -4.43 29.14 39.27
N PHE A 11 -4.12 30.25 38.58
CA PHE A 11 -4.48 30.46 37.19
C PHE A 11 -3.65 29.59 36.23
N SER A 12 -2.40 29.27 36.58
CA SER A 12 -1.55 28.34 35.80
C SER A 12 -2.04 26.89 35.86
N PHE A 13 -2.77 26.50 36.92
CA PHE A 13 -3.31 25.15 37.05
C PHE A 13 -4.63 24.93 36.27
N LEU A 14 -5.28 26.02 35.79
CA LEU A 14 -6.52 25.93 35.03
C LEU A 14 -6.28 25.75 33.52
N PHE A 15 -5.06 25.93 33.04
CA PHE A 15 -4.65 25.56 31.68
C PHE A 15 -4.06 24.14 31.67
N SER A 16 -4.83 23.16 32.11
CA SER A 16 -4.60 21.79 31.69
C SER A 16 -4.88 21.75 30.20
N PHE A 17 -3.83 21.89 29.38
CA PHE A 17 -3.92 21.55 27.96
C PHE A 17 -4.31 20.08 27.93
N ASN A 18 -5.55 19.81 27.53
CA ASN A 18 -5.89 18.50 27.04
C ASN A 18 -5.00 18.28 25.81
N SER A 19 -3.81 17.72 25.99
CA SER A 19 -3.06 17.18 24.91
C SER A 19 -3.90 16.01 24.39
N TYR A 20 -4.65 16.25 23.31
CA TYR A 20 -5.23 15.15 22.57
C TYR A 20 -4.05 14.29 22.13
N SER A 21 -3.95 13.10 22.70
CA SER A 21 -2.99 12.11 22.26
C SER A 21 -3.35 11.78 20.81
N TYR A 22 -2.53 12.27 19.87
CA TYR A 22 -2.66 11.89 18.49
C TYR A 22 -2.40 10.38 18.39
N TRP A 23 -3.31 9.66 17.78
CA TRP A 23 -3.19 8.23 17.56
C TRP A 23 -3.27 7.93 16.06
N GLN A 24 -2.60 6.91 15.66
CA GLN A 24 -2.70 6.33 14.32
C GLN A 24 -2.87 4.83 14.44
N GLN A 25 -3.54 4.24 13.49
CA GLN A 25 -3.57 2.79 13.36
C GLN A 25 -2.17 2.29 12.97
N ARG A 26 -1.91 1.02 13.28
CA ARG A 26 -0.66 0.35 12.93
C ARG A 26 -0.97 -0.96 12.22
N VAL A 27 -0.08 -1.35 11.32
CA VAL A 27 -0.19 -2.59 10.57
C VAL A 27 1.14 -3.34 10.52
N GLU A 28 1.06 -4.66 10.41
CA GLU A 28 2.19 -5.51 10.07
C GLU A 28 1.76 -6.40 8.91
N TYR A 29 2.41 -6.24 7.78
CA TYR A 29 2.16 -7.01 6.57
C TYR A 29 3.19 -8.10 6.37
N LYS A 30 2.72 -9.31 6.10
CA LYS A 30 3.53 -10.38 5.52
C LYS A 30 2.89 -10.79 4.21
N ILE A 31 3.55 -10.48 3.09
CA ILE A 31 3.01 -10.69 1.75
C ILE A 31 3.93 -11.61 0.97
N SER A 32 3.37 -12.61 0.31
CA SER A 32 4.07 -13.41 -0.68
C SER A 32 3.34 -13.37 -2.02
N ILE A 33 4.10 -13.22 -3.10
CA ILE A 33 3.54 -13.26 -4.44
C ILE A 33 4.30 -14.25 -5.32
N ASP A 34 3.55 -14.95 -6.15
CA ASP A 34 4.07 -15.77 -7.25
C ASP A 34 3.73 -15.11 -8.58
N PHE A 35 4.75 -14.51 -9.21
CA PHE A 35 4.59 -13.65 -10.38
C PHE A 35 4.76 -14.44 -11.69
N ASP A 36 3.75 -14.37 -12.53
CA ASP A 36 3.77 -14.83 -13.92
C ASP A 36 4.01 -13.65 -14.87
N HIS A 37 5.27 -13.48 -15.29
CA HIS A 37 5.67 -12.41 -16.20
C HIS A 37 5.13 -12.55 -17.62
N LYS A 38 4.68 -13.75 -18.03
CA LYS A 38 4.12 -13.99 -19.37
C LYS A 38 2.69 -13.49 -19.48
N ASN A 39 1.90 -13.68 -18.42
CA ASN A 39 0.52 -13.22 -18.32
C ASN A 39 0.38 -11.89 -17.60
N HIS A 40 1.49 -11.34 -17.05
CA HIS A 40 1.52 -10.13 -16.24
C HIS A 40 0.57 -10.18 -15.04
N GLN A 41 0.48 -11.36 -14.43
CA GLN A 41 -0.39 -11.64 -13.29
C GLN A 41 0.42 -12.20 -12.12
N PHE A 42 -0.13 -12.12 -10.94
CA PHE A 42 0.42 -12.80 -9.77
C PHE A 42 -0.68 -13.28 -8.83
N LEU A 43 -0.42 -14.43 -8.22
CA LEU A 43 -1.15 -14.89 -7.03
C LEU A 43 -0.48 -14.27 -5.81
N GLY A 44 -1.28 -13.68 -4.96
CA GLY A 44 -0.83 -13.07 -3.71
C GLY A 44 -1.49 -13.71 -2.51
N GLU A 45 -0.66 -13.96 -1.49
CA GLU A 45 -1.07 -14.32 -0.14
C GLU A 45 -0.60 -13.23 0.80
N GLN A 46 -1.50 -12.74 1.64
CA GLN A 46 -1.25 -11.63 2.55
C GLN A 46 -1.76 -11.95 3.93
N ASN A 47 -0.87 -11.95 4.91
CA ASN A 47 -1.22 -11.87 6.31
C ASN A 47 -1.05 -10.43 6.77
N LEU A 48 -2.08 -9.87 7.37
CA LEU A 48 -2.10 -8.50 7.88
C LEU A 48 -2.51 -8.54 9.33
N LYS A 49 -1.63 -8.13 10.23
CA LYS A 49 -2.00 -7.82 11.60
C LYS A 49 -2.36 -6.35 11.69
N TYR A 50 -3.58 -6.07 12.16
CA TYR A 50 -4.12 -4.72 12.29
C TYR A 50 -4.34 -4.40 13.76
N PHE A 51 -3.82 -3.24 14.20
CA PHE A 51 -3.92 -2.77 15.58
C PHE A 51 -4.92 -1.61 15.64
N ASN A 52 -5.97 -1.76 16.43
CA ASN A 52 -6.94 -0.70 16.68
C ASN A 52 -6.47 0.19 17.83
N ASN A 53 -5.80 1.27 17.48
CA ASN A 53 -5.34 2.28 18.45
C ASN A 53 -6.38 3.38 18.71
N SER A 54 -7.59 3.26 18.13
CA SER A 54 -8.70 4.17 18.36
C SER A 54 -9.44 3.87 19.67
N LYS A 55 -10.37 4.74 20.01
CA LYS A 55 -11.32 4.53 21.14
C LYS A 55 -12.58 3.78 20.70
N ASP A 56 -12.72 3.52 19.41
CA ASP A 56 -13.93 2.96 18.82
C ASP A 56 -13.83 1.45 18.64
N THR A 57 -14.97 0.79 18.75
CA THR A 57 -15.09 -0.62 18.32
C THR A 57 -15.29 -0.68 16.80
N ILE A 58 -14.40 -1.38 16.11
CA ILE A 58 -14.44 -1.53 14.66
C ILE A 58 -15.21 -2.81 14.31
N ASN A 59 -16.26 -2.66 13.50
CA ASN A 59 -17.10 -3.78 13.03
C ASN A 59 -16.91 -4.07 11.52
N LYS A 60 -16.28 -3.16 10.80
CA LYS A 60 -15.97 -3.27 9.37
C LYS A 60 -14.59 -2.73 9.11
N VAL A 61 -13.93 -3.27 8.09
CA VAL A 61 -12.67 -2.71 7.56
C VAL A 61 -12.78 -2.52 6.05
N TYR A 62 -11.93 -1.66 5.52
CA TYR A 62 -11.90 -1.35 4.10
C TYR A 62 -10.49 -1.52 3.55
N PHE A 63 -10.41 -2.05 2.32
CA PHE A 63 -9.16 -2.16 1.60
C PHE A 63 -9.24 -1.41 0.29
N HIS A 64 -8.14 -0.76 -0.09
CA HIS A 64 -7.97 -0.18 -1.41
C HIS A 64 -7.48 -1.25 -2.40
N LEU A 65 -8.16 -1.37 -3.51
CA LEU A 65 -7.82 -2.21 -4.65
C LEU A 65 -7.40 -1.31 -5.82
N TYR A 66 -6.21 -0.71 -5.73
CA TYR A 66 -5.78 0.38 -6.61
C TYR A 66 -5.75 0.01 -8.09
N PHE A 67 -5.39 -1.23 -8.43
CA PHE A 67 -5.36 -1.67 -9.83
C PHE A 67 -6.72 -1.63 -10.52
N ASN A 68 -7.82 -1.75 -9.75
CA ASN A 68 -9.18 -1.68 -10.31
C ASN A 68 -9.50 -0.31 -10.93
N ALA A 69 -8.73 0.73 -10.62
CA ALA A 69 -8.90 2.04 -11.26
C ALA A 69 -8.50 2.04 -12.75
N PHE A 70 -7.67 1.09 -13.17
CA PHE A 70 -7.17 0.99 -14.55
C PHE A 70 -8.02 0.04 -15.38
N GLN A 71 -9.33 0.31 -15.39
CA GLN A 71 -10.33 -0.41 -16.20
C GLN A 71 -11.22 0.58 -16.93
N PRO A 72 -11.58 0.33 -18.20
CA PRO A 72 -12.55 1.15 -18.91
C PRO A 72 -13.86 1.28 -18.11
N GLY A 73 -14.36 2.50 -17.97
CA GLY A 73 -15.55 2.80 -17.17
C GLY A 73 -15.31 2.98 -15.67
N SER A 74 -14.09 2.83 -15.17
CA SER A 74 -13.75 3.14 -13.78
C SER A 74 -13.99 4.61 -13.45
N MET A 75 -14.14 4.95 -12.16
CA MET A 75 -14.31 6.35 -11.75
C MET A 75 -13.14 7.23 -12.21
N MET A 76 -11.90 6.71 -12.20
CA MET A 76 -10.73 7.42 -12.71
C MET A 76 -10.84 7.67 -14.21
N ASP A 77 -11.25 6.68 -14.99
CA ASP A 77 -11.45 6.81 -16.44
C ASP A 77 -12.52 7.86 -16.76
N VAL A 78 -13.72 7.71 -16.15
CA VAL A 78 -14.84 8.64 -16.38
C VAL A 78 -14.45 10.07 -16.01
N ARG A 79 -13.88 10.27 -14.82
CA ARG A 79 -13.44 11.59 -14.38
C ARG A 79 -12.39 12.20 -15.32
N SER A 80 -11.38 11.41 -15.72
CA SER A 80 -10.30 11.91 -16.58
C SER A 80 -10.80 12.38 -17.94
N ARG A 81 -11.84 11.75 -18.48
CA ARG A 81 -12.45 12.15 -19.76
C ARG A 81 -13.46 13.29 -19.65
N SER A 82 -13.98 13.56 -18.44
CA SER A 82 -15.03 14.58 -18.21
C SER A 82 -14.49 15.93 -17.73
N LEU A 83 -13.22 16.01 -17.30
CA LEU A 83 -12.63 17.27 -16.84
C LEU A 83 -12.07 18.11 -18.00
N PRO A 84 -12.17 19.46 -17.93
CA PRO A 84 -11.59 20.35 -18.94
C PRO A 84 -10.05 20.30 -18.98
N ASP A 85 -9.40 20.02 -17.85
CA ASP A 85 -7.94 19.93 -17.73
C ASP A 85 -7.57 18.61 -17.03
N PRO A 86 -7.62 17.49 -17.75
CA PRO A 86 -7.34 16.17 -17.18
C PRO A 86 -5.84 15.99 -16.94
N ASP A 87 -5.49 15.05 -16.02
CA ASP A 87 -4.11 14.59 -15.87
C ASP A 87 -3.60 14.05 -17.21
N ARG A 88 -2.58 14.70 -17.78
CA ARG A 88 -2.00 14.36 -19.10
C ARG A 88 -1.47 12.92 -19.18
N ARG A 89 -1.19 12.29 -18.05
CA ARG A 89 -0.77 10.87 -17.99
C ARG A 89 -1.95 9.94 -18.21
N VAL A 90 -3.14 10.34 -17.82
CA VAL A 90 -4.36 9.52 -17.87
C VAL A 90 -5.17 9.83 -19.12
N MET A 91 -5.69 11.05 -19.26
CA MET A 91 -6.57 11.48 -20.33
C MET A 91 -7.64 10.40 -20.65
N ASP A 92 -7.67 9.91 -21.88
CA ASP A 92 -8.56 8.84 -22.36
C ASP A 92 -7.89 7.46 -22.45
N ARG A 93 -6.67 7.32 -21.90
CA ARG A 93 -5.86 6.10 -22.06
C ARG A 93 -6.53 4.87 -21.41
N ILE A 94 -7.17 5.05 -20.25
CA ILE A 94 -7.82 3.95 -19.53
C ILE A 94 -8.97 3.37 -20.37
N SER A 95 -9.78 4.21 -21.01
CA SER A 95 -10.91 3.77 -21.84
C SER A 95 -10.49 2.90 -23.05
N LYS A 96 -9.23 2.96 -23.45
CA LYS A 96 -8.66 2.26 -24.59
C LYS A 96 -7.97 0.94 -24.24
N LEU A 97 -7.83 0.64 -22.96
CA LEU A 97 -7.15 -0.57 -22.50
C LEU A 97 -7.94 -1.83 -22.92
N SER A 98 -7.22 -2.78 -23.51
CA SER A 98 -7.73 -4.12 -23.77
C SER A 98 -7.77 -4.97 -22.50
N LYS A 99 -8.42 -6.14 -22.56
CA LYS A 99 -8.51 -7.08 -21.42
C LYS A 99 -7.16 -7.48 -20.84
N ASN A 100 -6.12 -7.53 -21.67
CA ASN A 100 -4.77 -7.91 -21.24
C ASN A 100 -3.99 -6.70 -20.66
N GLU A 101 -4.49 -5.48 -20.85
CA GLU A 101 -3.82 -4.24 -20.43
C GLU A 101 -4.42 -3.61 -19.19
N ILE A 102 -5.64 -4.00 -18.82
CA ILE A 102 -6.31 -3.52 -17.62
C ILE A 102 -5.62 -4.02 -16.35
N GLY A 103 -5.86 -3.30 -15.25
CA GLY A 103 -5.48 -3.75 -13.91
C GLY A 103 -6.66 -4.27 -13.13
N PHE A 104 -6.43 -5.27 -12.29
CA PHE A 104 -7.43 -5.70 -11.30
C PHE A 104 -6.80 -6.41 -10.11
N HIS A 105 -7.53 -6.40 -9.00
CA HIS A 105 -7.39 -7.31 -7.87
C HIS A 105 -8.68 -8.11 -7.73
N GLN A 106 -8.59 -9.42 -7.78
CA GLN A 106 -9.70 -10.32 -7.53
C GLN A 106 -9.45 -11.07 -6.22
N ILE A 107 -10.20 -10.72 -5.18
CA ILE A 107 -10.11 -11.40 -3.89
C ILE A 107 -10.71 -12.80 -4.04
N LYS A 108 -9.94 -13.82 -3.68
CA LYS A 108 -10.34 -15.23 -3.69
C LYS A 108 -10.79 -15.68 -2.32
N LYS A 109 -10.15 -15.17 -1.29
CA LYS A 109 -10.41 -15.51 0.10
C LYS A 109 -10.08 -14.32 0.99
N ILE A 110 -10.88 -14.12 2.04
CA ILE A 110 -10.54 -13.21 3.14
C ILE A 110 -11.04 -13.80 4.45
N GLU A 111 -10.19 -13.76 5.46
CA GLU A 111 -10.46 -14.30 6.79
C GLU A 111 -10.01 -13.32 7.87
N GLN A 112 -10.69 -13.38 9.02
CA GLN A 112 -10.27 -12.78 10.27
C GLN A 112 -10.05 -13.91 11.29
N ASP A 113 -8.85 -14.02 11.83
CA ASP A 113 -8.49 -15.04 12.84
C ASP A 113 -8.93 -16.46 12.42
N GLY A 114 -8.78 -16.80 11.12
CA GLY A 114 -9.16 -18.08 10.52
C GLY A 114 -10.65 -18.22 10.16
N LYS A 115 -11.49 -17.23 10.41
CA LYS A 115 -12.92 -17.24 10.05
C LYS A 115 -13.15 -16.49 8.75
N SER A 116 -13.74 -17.15 7.76
CA SER A 116 -14.11 -16.53 6.48
C SER A 116 -15.08 -15.36 6.66
N LEU A 117 -14.83 -14.28 5.93
CA LEU A 117 -15.57 -13.03 6.01
C LEU A 117 -16.42 -12.79 4.77
N MET A 118 -17.58 -12.15 4.98
CA MET A 118 -18.35 -11.57 3.88
C MET A 118 -17.70 -10.25 3.45
N HIS A 119 -17.63 -10.05 2.15
CA HIS A 119 -17.04 -8.85 1.58
C HIS A 119 -17.77 -8.41 0.31
N HIS A 120 -17.65 -7.13 0.02
CA HIS A 120 -18.22 -6.52 -1.19
C HIS A 120 -17.18 -5.59 -1.82
N THR A 121 -16.98 -5.71 -3.13
CA THR A 121 -16.08 -4.83 -3.88
C THR A 121 -16.89 -3.83 -4.69
N GLN A 122 -16.64 -2.54 -4.46
CA GLN A 122 -17.19 -1.46 -5.26
C GLN A 122 -16.05 -0.64 -5.88
N GLY A 123 -15.82 -0.84 -7.17
CA GLY A 123 -14.71 -0.18 -7.87
C GLY A 123 -13.36 -0.49 -7.25
N THR A 124 -12.73 0.50 -6.63
CA THR A 124 -11.40 0.38 -6.00
C THR A 124 -11.46 0.19 -4.48
N VAL A 125 -12.63 -0.05 -3.92
CA VAL A 125 -12.82 -0.25 -2.48
C VAL A 125 -13.40 -1.64 -2.23
N LEU A 126 -12.77 -2.37 -1.33
CA LEU A 126 -13.26 -3.63 -0.77
C LEU A 126 -13.76 -3.35 0.64
N GLU A 127 -15.05 -3.53 0.88
CA GLU A 127 -15.68 -3.49 2.21
C GLU A 127 -15.74 -4.89 2.79
N VAL A 128 -15.39 -5.05 4.06
CA VAL A 128 -15.33 -6.33 4.76
C VAL A 128 -16.02 -6.21 6.10
N GLU A 129 -17.02 -7.03 6.36
CA GLU A 129 -17.67 -7.17 7.65
C GLU A 129 -16.86 -8.10 8.55
N LEU A 130 -16.57 -7.65 9.79
CA LEU A 130 -15.79 -8.45 10.73
C LEU A 130 -16.66 -9.54 11.35
N ALA A 131 -16.09 -10.74 11.50
CA ALA A 131 -16.71 -11.82 12.23
C ALA A 131 -16.73 -11.56 13.75
N TYR A 132 -15.70 -10.87 14.21
CA TYR A 132 -15.53 -10.46 15.61
C TYR A 132 -15.23 -8.96 15.64
N PRO A 133 -16.01 -8.18 16.42
CA PRO A 133 -15.72 -6.76 16.61
C PRO A 133 -14.30 -6.56 17.17
N LEU A 134 -13.56 -5.63 16.60
CA LEU A 134 -12.22 -5.29 17.06
C LEU A 134 -12.30 -4.14 18.08
N MET A 135 -12.09 -4.48 19.35
CA MET A 135 -12.18 -3.52 20.44
C MET A 135 -11.00 -2.55 20.46
N PRO A 136 -11.14 -1.39 21.15
CA PRO A 136 -10.03 -0.48 21.39
C PRO A 136 -8.80 -1.17 21.97
N ASN A 137 -7.62 -0.79 21.51
CA ASN A 137 -6.32 -1.34 21.92
C ASN A 137 -6.14 -2.85 21.70
N GLN A 138 -6.95 -3.44 20.84
CA GLN A 138 -6.78 -4.83 20.41
C GLN A 138 -6.21 -4.92 18.99
N SER A 139 -5.77 -6.11 18.63
CA SER A 139 -5.36 -6.43 17.27
C SER A 139 -6.07 -7.68 16.76
N THR A 140 -6.15 -7.83 15.45
CA THR A 140 -6.69 -9.00 14.76
C THR A 140 -5.84 -9.32 13.54
N ASP A 141 -5.84 -10.58 13.14
CA ASP A 141 -5.10 -11.05 11.99
C ASP A 141 -6.06 -11.29 10.81
N PHE A 142 -5.77 -10.64 9.67
CA PHE A 142 -6.45 -10.89 8.41
C PHE A 142 -5.57 -11.76 7.50
N TYR A 143 -6.19 -12.71 6.82
CA TYR A 143 -5.58 -13.48 5.75
C TYR A 143 -6.32 -13.24 4.44
N LEU A 144 -5.60 -12.89 3.38
CA LEU A 144 -6.16 -12.67 2.05
C LEU A 144 -5.42 -13.53 1.01
N GLU A 145 -6.19 -14.15 0.12
CA GLU A 145 -5.70 -14.71 -1.15
C GLU A 145 -6.31 -13.92 -2.30
N TYR A 146 -5.50 -13.55 -3.28
CA TYR A 146 -5.98 -12.77 -4.41
C TYR A 146 -5.19 -13.04 -5.69
N LEU A 147 -5.86 -12.86 -6.82
CA LEU A 147 -5.26 -12.79 -8.14
C LEU A 147 -5.21 -11.33 -8.59
N SER A 148 -4.06 -10.88 -9.04
CA SER A 148 -3.89 -9.53 -9.57
C SER A 148 -3.34 -9.55 -10.97
N GLN A 149 -3.83 -8.64 -11.82
CA GLN A 149 -3.26 -8.33 -13.13
C GLN A 149 -2.64 -6.95 -13.12
N VAL A 150 -1.40 -6.87 -13.56
CA VAL A 150 -0.65 -5.62 -13.63
C VAL A 150 -1.08 -4.84 -14.86
N PRO A 151 -1.61 -3.62 -14.71
CA PRO A 151 -2.01 -2.79 -15.84
C PRO A 151 -0.80 -2.31 -16.65
N VAL A 152 -1.01 -1.96 -17.90
CA VAL A 152 -0.06 -1.10 -18.62
C VAL A 152 0.08 0.21 -17.84
N GLN A 153 1.32 0.69 -17.67
CA GLN A 153 1.57 1.86 -16.84
C GLN A 153 0.92 3.12 -17.40
N ILE A 154 0.01 3.67 -16.63
CA ILE A 154 -0.64 4.95 -16.89
C ILE A 154 -0.20 5.99 -15.86
N ARG A 155 -0.06 5.57 -14.61
CA ARG A 155 0.37 6.44 -13.51
C ARG A 155 1.64 5.91 -12.85
N ARG A 156 1.61 5.65 -11.54
CA ARG A 156 2.77 5.24 -10.73
C ARG A 156 3.07 3.76 -10.81
N SER A 157 2.03 2.97 -11.06
CA SER A 157 2.12 1.51 -11.06
C SER A 157 1.73 0.95 -12.40
N GLY A 158 2.35 -0.12 -12.78
CA GLY A 158 2.07 -0.82 -14.01
C GLY A 158 3.29 -1.42 -14.66
N ARG A 159 3.10 -1.94 -15.84
CA ARG A 159 4.13 -2.55 -16.68
C ARG A 159 4.42 -1.71 -17.93
N ASN A 160 5.57 -1.98 -18.55
CA ASN A 160 6.02 -1.34 -19.79
C ASN A 160 6.00 0.19 -19.65
N SER A 161 6.79 0.70 -18.72
CA SER A 161 6.91 2.13 -18.49
C SER A 161 7.49 2.84 -19.70
N LYS A 162 7.25 4.14 -19.77
CA LYS A 162 7.83 5.00 -20.82
C LYS A 162 9.35 5.02 -20.79
N GLU A 163 9.92 4.80 -19.63
CA GLU A 163 11.35 4.76 -19.34
C GLU A 163 11.99 3.41 -19.65
N GLY A 164 11.20 2.44 -20.15
CA GLY A 164 11.67 1.10 -20.51
C GLY A 164 11.70 0.09 -19.37
N ILE A 165 11.09 0.39 -18.23
CA ILE A 165 11.05 -0.53 -17.08
C ILE A 165 9.86 -1.48 -17.23
N ASP A 166 10.12 -2.79 -17.13
CA ASP A 166 9.08 -3.81 -17.28
C ASP A 166 8.00 -3.73 -16.22
N TYR A 167 8.36 -3.58 -14.94
CA TYR A 167 7.42 -3.51 -13.83
C TYR A 167 7.78 -2.41 -12.85
N SER A 168 6.85 -1.50 -12.60
CA SER A 168 6.89 -0.48 -11.54
C SER A 168 5.68 -0.69 -10.64
N MET A 169 5.89 -1.14 -9.41
CA MET A 169 4.85 -1.67 -8.55
C MET A 169 4.69 -0.81 -7.29
N ALA A 170 3.85 0.21 -7.39
CA ALA A 170 3.37 1.00 -6.25
C ALA A 170 1.88 0.70 -6.05
N GLN A 171 1.40 0.65 -4.80
CA GLN A 171 -0.01 0.33 -4.47
C GLN A 171 -0.51 -0.95 -5.17
N TRP A 172 0.29 -2.00 -5.14
CA TRP A 172 0.12 -3.22 -5.93
C TRP A 172 -0.60 -4.36 -5.19
N PHE A 173 -0.94 -4.18 -3.93
CA PHE A 173 -1.59 -5.17 -3.06
C PHE A 173 -2.87 -4.59 -2.43
N PRO A 174 -3.81 -5.42 -1.97
CA PRO A 174 -4.96 -4.97 -1.19
C PRO A 174 -4.47 -4.27 0.08
N LYS A 175 -4.54 -2.93 0.12
CA LYS A 175 -4.03 -2.11 1.21
C LYS A 175 -5.16 -1.65 2.11
N ILE A 176 -5.08 -1.94 3.43
CA ILE A 176 -6.10 -1.47 4.37
C ILE A 176 -6.15 0.06 4.38
N ALA A 177 -7.36 0.60 4.41
CA ALA A 177 -7.57 2.04 4.51
C ALA A 177 -7.19 2.56 5.89
N GLU A 178 -6.90 3.86 6.01
CA GLU A 178 -6.73 4.51 7.30
C GLU A 178 -8.08 4.68 8.01
N TYR A 179 -8.04 4.55 9.33
CA TYR A 179 -9.11 4.91 10.23
C TYR A 179 -8.59 5.91 11.25
N ASP A 180 -9.13 7.12 11.25
CA ASP A 180 -8.75 8.18 12.15
C ASP A 180 -9.97 8.78 12.90
N GLU A 181 -9.84 9.94 13.50
CA GLU A 181 -10.93 10.64 14.23
C GLU A 181 -12.15 10.98 13.37
N ASN A 182 -12.00 10.99 12.04
CA ASN A 182 -13.07 11.23 11.07
C ASN A 182 -13.67 9.92 10.54
N GLY A 183 -13.21 8.76 11.02
CA GLY A 183 -13.64 7.45 10.57
C GLY A 183 -12.75 6.87 9.46
N TRP A 184 -13.33 5.98 8.64
CA TRP A 184 -12.63 5.32 7.56
C TRP A 184 -12.40 6.22 6.34
N HIS A 185 -11.15 6.28 5.88
CA HIS A 185 -10.76 6.95 4.64
C HIS A 185 -10.79 5.99 3.44
N ALA A 186 -11.93 5.35 3.24
CA ALA A 186 -12.15 4.40 2.15
C ALA A 186 -12.60 5.09 0.85
N ASN A 187 -11.93 6.17 0.48
CA ASN A 187 -12.27 6.92 -0.72
C ASN A 187 -11.87 6.14 -1.99
N PRO A 188 -12.74 6.08 -3.01
CA PRO A 188 -12.38 5.48 -4.29
C PRO A 188 -11.13 6.12 -4.89
N TYR A 189 -10.22 5.30 -5.43
CA TYR A 189 -9.01 5.81 -6.07
C TYR A 189 -9.35 6.45 -7.41
N ILE A 190 -9.37 7.78 -7.41
CA ILE A 190 -9.68 8.60 -8.57
C ILE A 190 -8.46 9.40 -9.01
N ALA A 191 -7.69 9.95 -8.06
CA ALA A 191 -6.55 10.80 -8.35
C ALA A 191 -5.38 10.68 -7.37
N ARG A 192 -5.57 10.87 -6.05
CA ARG A 192 -4.48 11.04 -5.05
C ARG A 192 -4.81 10.39 -3.70
N GLU A 193 -5.68 9.42 -3.67
CA GLU A 193 -6.20 8.79 -2.47
C GLU A 193 -5.25 7.68 -1.98
N PHE A 194 -4.18 8.07 -1.26
CA PHE A 194 -3.13 7.14 -0.79
C PHE A 194 -2.98 7.10 0.73
N TYR A 195 -3.94 7.67 1.48
CA TYR A 195 -3.90 7.71 2.92
C TYR A 195 -4.16 6.31 3.51
N ALA A 196 -3.21 5.83 4.29
CA ALA A 196 -3.25 4.50 4.90
C ALA A 196 -2.28 4.42 6.10
N PRO A 197 -2.44 3.44 7.01
CA PRO A 197 -1.59 3.29 8.18
C PRO A 197 -0.13 2.99 7.81
N TRP A 198 0.77 3.49 8.66
CA TRP A 198 2.17 3.09 8.65
C TRP A 198 2.35 1.72 9.28
N GLY A 199 3.36 0.98 8.83
CA GLY A 199 3.63 -0.32 9.41
C GLY A 199 4.89 -0.99 8.93
N ASP A 200 5.02 -2.25 9.36
CA ASP A 200 6.13 -3.11 9.01
C ASP A 200 5.73 -4.02 7.86
N PHE A 201 6.69 -4.32 6.98
CA PHE A 201 6.50 -5.17 5.83
C PHE A 201 7.55 -6.27 5.77
N ASP A 202 7.10 -7.51 5.58
CA ASP A 202 7.90 -8.69 5.24
C ASP A 202 7.37 -9.22 3.90
N VAL A 203 8.12 -9.00 2.82
CA VAL A 203 7.62 -9.23 1.46
C VAL A 203 8.50 -10.22 0.72
N SER A 204 7.88 -11.27 0.19
CA SER A 204 8.48 -12.31 -0.64
C SER A 204 7.99 -12.20 -2.08
N ILE A 205 8.89 -11.98 -3.03
CA ILE A 205 8.59 -11.85 -4.45
C ILE A 205 9.23 -12.98 -5.22
N SER A 206 8.40 -13.91 -5.72
CA SER A 206 8.82 -14.99 -6.62
C SER A 206 8.59 -14.57 -8.06
N ILE A 207 9.66 -14.36 -8.83
CA ILE A 207 9.63 -13.92 -10.22
C ILE A 207 10.65 -14.67 -11.06
N ASN A 208 10.49 -14.70 -12.39
CA ASN A 208 11.44 -15.34 -13.30
C ASN A 208 12.90 -14.92 -12.99
N LYS A 209 13.82 -15.89 -13.07
CA LYS A 209 15.24 -15.76 -12.66
C LYS A 209 16.00 -14.63 -13.37
N ASP A 210 15.53 -14.22 -14.54
CA ASP A 210 16.20 -13.22 -15.38
C ASP A 210 15.91 -11.78 -14.89
N TYR A 211 14.90 -11.61 -14.02
CA TYR A 211 14.56 -10.32 -13.42
C TYR A 211 15.41 -10.00 -12.19
N ILE A 212 15.83 -8.75 -12.12
CA ILE A 212 16.39 -8.16 -10.90
C ILE A 212 15.31 -7.31 -10.25
N VAL A 213 15.13 -7.49 -8.93
CA VAL A 213 14.11 -6.78 -8.16
C VAL A 213 14.78 -5.76 -7.25
N ALA A 214 14.31 -4.51 -7.32
CA ALA A 214 14.59 -3.45 -6.37
C ALA A 214 13.33 -3.12 -5.58
N ALA A 215 13.41 -2.96 -4.26
CA ALA A 215 12.24 -2.76 -3.42
C ALA A 215 12.53 -1.85 -2.21
N THR A 216 11.45 -1.41 -1.56
CA THR A 216 11.51 -0.72 -0.27
C THR A 216 12.14 -1.63 0.79
N GLY A 217 12.98 -1.03 1.66
CA GLY A 217 13.58 -1.72 2.78
C GLY A 217 14.90 -2.42 2.46
N ILE A 218 15.17 -3.50 3.18
CA ILE A 218 16.43 -4.22 3.13
C ILE A 218 16.21 -5.58 2.48
N LEU A 219 17.05 -5.96 1.54
CA LEU A 219 17.09 -7.31 0.97
C LEU A 219 17.67 -8.28 2.01
N GLU A 220 16.82 -9.11 2.59
CA GLU A 220 17.20 -10.13 3.58
C GLU A 220 17.82 -11.37 2.92
N SER A 221 17.22 -11.81 1.80
CA SER A 221 17.71 -12.98 1.08
C SER A 221 17.22 -13.04 -0.36
N LYS A 222 18.01 -13.70 -1.22
CA LYS A 222 17.65 -14.09 -2.58
C LYS A 222 17.93 -15.57 -2.74
N LYS A 223 16.92 -16.35 -3.15
CA LYS A 223 17.04 -17.79 -3.36
C LYS A 223 16.54 -18.18 -4.73
N LYS A 224 17.28 -19.04 -5.44
CA LYS A 224 16.83 -19.59 -6.72
C LYS A 224 16.03 -20.86 -6.47
N VAL A 225 14.83 -20.95 -7.02
CA VAL A 225 13.95 -22.11 -6.99
C VAL A 225 13.45 -22.37 -8.41
N ASN A 226 13.91 -23.45 -9.02
CA ASN A 226 13.61 -23.78 -10.43
C ASN A 226 14.01 -22.62 -11.38
N ASN A 227 13.05 -22.11 -12.13
CA ASN A 227 13.24 -21.00 -13.09
C ASN A 227 12.85 -19.63 -12.51
N LYS A 228 12.71 -19.53 -11.19
CA LYS A 228 12.40 -18.28 -10.48
C LYS A 228 13.45 -17.96 -9.44
N ASN A 229 13.58 -16.69 -9.11
CA ASN A 229 14.23 -16.21 -7.90
C ASN A 229 13.17 -15.74 -6.91
N ILE A 230 13.35 -16.09 -5.65
CA ILE A 230 12.55 -15.58 -4.53
C ILE A 230 13.37 -14.52 -3.82
N TRP A 231 12.88 -13.29 -3.82
CA TRP A 231 13.48 -12.13 -3.20
C TRP A 231 12.70 -11.79 -1.93
N ASN A 232 13.38 -11.75 -0.79
CA ASN A 232 12.75 -11.42 0.50
C ASN A 232 13.27 -10.09 1.00
N PHE A 233 12.35 -9.17 1.27
CA PHE A 233 12.64 -7.82 1.75
C PHE A 233 11.93 -7.54 3.07
N LYS A 234 12.55 -6.73 3.92
CA LYS A 234 11.92 -6.19 5.12
C LYS A 234 12.03 -4.68 5.16
N ALA A 235 10.93 -4.04 5.53
CA ALA A 235 10.88 -2.61 5.78
C ALA A 235 10.13 -2.35 7.08
N LYS A 236 10.65 -1.46 7.93
CA LYS A 236 10.04 -1.09 9.21
C LYS A 236 9.56 0.35 9.15
N ASP A 237 8.40 0.58 9.76
CA ASP A 237 7.81 1.90 9.93
C ASP A 237 7.75 2.70 8.62
N VAL A 238 7.22 2.08 7.55
CA VAL A 238 7.04 2.71 6.25
C VAL A 238 5.56 2.87 5.91
N HIS A 239 5.25 3.94 5.15
CA HIS A 239 3.89 4.19 4.69
C HIS A 239 3.44 3.25 3.56
N ASP A 240 4.38 2.79 2.72
CA ASP A 240 4.08 1.91 1.59
C ASP A 240 5.28 1.03 1.26
N PHE A 241 5.01 -0.11 0.64
CA PHE A 241 6.04 -0.99 0.11
C PHE A 241 5.94 -0.99 -1.42
N VAL A 242 6.97 -0.47 -2.08
CA VAL A 242 7.06 -0.44 -3.53
C VAL A 242 8.20 -1.32 -4.01
N TRP A 243 8.06 -1.84 -5.24
CA TRP A 243 9.13 -2.57 -5.89
C TRP A 243 9.11 -2.33 -7.40
N ALA A 244 10.24 -2.56 -8.03
CA ALA A 244 10.38 -2.55 -9.48
C ALA A 244 11.19 -3.78 -9.91
N ALA A 245 10.93 -4.27 -11.11
CA ALA A 245 11.68 -5.39 -11.67
C ALA A 245 11.91 -5.20 -13.16
N ASP A 246 13.14 -5.49 -13.56
CA ASP A 246 13.58 -5.42 -14.94
C ASP A 246 14.73 -6.41 -15.17
N PRO A 247 14.79 -7.10 -16.33
CA PRO A 247 15.93 -7.97 -16.65
C PRO A 247 17.22 -7.19 -16.92
N ASP A 248 17.13 -5.93 -17.32
CA ASP A 248 18.27 -5.09 -17.69
C ASP A 248 18.84 -4.29 -16.50
N TYR A 249 18.25 -4.44 -15.30
CA TYR A 249 18.79 -3.79 -14.11
C TYR A 249 20.20 -4.32 -13.75
N VAL A 250 21.06 -3.41 -13.31
CA VAL A 250 22.35 -3.74 -12.70
C VAL A 250 22.26 -3.49 -11.19
N HIS A 251 22.65 -4.48 -10.41
CA HIS A 251 22.66 -4.39 -8.96
C HIS A 251 24.11 -4.29 -8.46
N ASP A 252 24.51 -3.08 -8.08
CA ASP A 252 25.81 -2.81 -7.47
C ASP A 252 25.69 -2.61 -5.96
N ILE A 253 26.64 -3.14 -5.20
CA ILE A 253 26.71 -2.97 -3.75
C ILE A 253 27.94 -2.13 -3.41
N LEU A 254 27.69 -0.94 -2.86
CA LEU A 254 28.76 -0.08 -2.33
C LEU A 254 28.79 -0.21 -0.81
N THR A 255 29.88 -0.78 -0.28
CA THR A 255 30.13 -0.81 1.15
C THR A 255 30.77 0.51 1.60
N VAL A 256 30.09 1.23 2.50
CA VAL A 256 30.59 2.49 3.04
C VAL A 256 30.87 2.36 4.54
N SER A 257 32.00 2.94 4.98
CA SER A 257 32.43 2.93 6.39
C SER A 257 32.10 4.23 7.14
N TYR A 258 31.42 5.19 6.52
CA TYR A 258 31.05 6.47 7.12
C TYR A 258 29.56 6.75 6.98
N THR A 259 29.05 7.56 7.92
CA THR A 259 27.60 7.84 8.06
C THR A 259 27.04 8.86 7.06
N HIS A 260 27.88 9.51 6.24
CA HIS A 260 27.47 10.51 5.26
C HIS A 260 28.12 10.26 3.91
N LEU A 261 27.30 10.04 2.90
CA LEU A 261 27.71 10.00 1.49
C LEU A 261 27.23 11.29 0.82
N THR A 262 28.16 12.16 0.43
CA THR A 262 27.84 13.25 -0.51
C THR A 262 27.90 12.68 -1.92
N LEU A 263 26.75 12.52 -2.55
CA LEU A 263 26.69 12.19 -3.98
C LEU A 263 27.28 13.37 -4.77
N PRO A 264 28.18 13.13 -5.73
CA PRO A 264 28.67 14.18 -6.60
C PRO A 264 27.50 14.76 -7.38
N THR A 265 27.15 16.01 -7.12
CA THR A 265 26.23 16.77 -7.95
C THR A 265 26.91 16.98 -9.30
N ARG A 266 26.39 16.35 -10.34
CA ARG A 266 26.78 16.62 -11.70
C ARG A 266 26.32 18.05 -12.03
N LEU A 267 27.23 18.99 -11.99
CA LEU A 267 27.00 20.30 -12.60
C LEU A 267 26.76 20.08 -14.10
N MET A 268 25.55 20.30 -14.52
CA MET A 268 25.24 20.43 -15.95
C MET A 268 25.59 21.82 -16.42
#